data_911799d424a348009b41212755ca0493
#
_entry.id   911799d424a348009b41212755ca0493
#
_cell.length_a   1.000
_cell.length_b   1.000
_cell.length_c   1.000
_cell.angle_alpha   90.00
_cell.angle_beta   90.00
_cell.angle_gamma   90.00
#
_symmetry.space_group_name_H-M   'P 1'
#
loop_
_entity.id
_entity.type
_entity.pdbx_description
1 polymer ?
#
loop_
_entity_poly.entity_id
_entity_poly.type
_entity_poly.pdbx_seq_one_letter_code
_entity_poly.pdbx_strand_id
1 'polypeptide(L)'
;MPKLTIGLVLPDVLGTYGDDGNALVLRERARRRGIDASIERIMLHDDVPPSHDLYTLGGGEDSAQLLAAARLSASPGLQAAAADGRPIFAVCAGLQVLGHTFRAHGNEVEGVGLLDVTTAPLTRRATGELASEPT
;
A
#
# COMPACT_ATOMS: atom_id res chain seq x y z
N MET A 1 -17.64 12.81 -18.44
CA MET A 1 -17.54 12.60 -16.99
C MET A 1 -16.13 12.17 -16.65
N PRO A 2 -15.45 12.82 -15.72
CA PRO A 2 -14.12 12.39 -15.32
C PRO A 2 -14.16 11.00 -14.70
N LYS A 3 -13.17 10.20 -15.02
CA LYS A 3 -13.03 8.83 -14.51
C LYS A 3 -11.81 8.73 -13.59
N LEU A 4 -11.94 7.93 -12.56
CA LEU A 4 -10.87 7.65 -11.60
C LEU A 4 -10.78 6.15 -11.38
N THR A 5 -9.59 5.58 -11.55
CA THR A 5 -9.34 4.17 -11.26
C THR A 5 -8.45 4.04 -10.03
N ILE A 6 -8.89 3.23 -9.07
CA ILE A 6 -8.18 2.97 -7.82
C ILE A 6 -7.64 1.55 -7.88
N GLY A 7 -6.33 1.39 -7.86
CA GLY A 7 -5.69 0.08 -7.73
C GLY A 7 -5.67 -0.36 -6.28
N LEU A 8 -6.44 -1.38 -5.94
CA LEU A 8 -6.41 -2.02 -4.62
C LEU A 8 -5.37 -3.15 -4.66
N VAL A 9 -4.21 -2.90 -4.05
CA VAL A 9 -3.02 -3.75 -4.20
C VAL A 9 -3.04 -4.89 -3.19
N LEU A 10 -3.02 -6.12 -3.70
CA LEU A 10 -2.91 -7.36 -2.95
C LEU A 10 -3.94 -7.49 -1.82
N PRO A 11 -5.24 -7.28 -2.08
CA PRO A 11 -6.25 -7.39 -1.02
C PRO A 11 -6.41 -8.81 -0.46
N ASP A 12 -5.96 -9.82 -1.19
CA ASP A 12 -5.91 -11.22 -0.76
C ASP A 12 -4.75 -11.50 0.21
N VAL A 13 -3.78 -10.61 0.32
CA VAL A 13 -2.59 -10.72 1.19
C VAL A 13 -2.57 -9.60 2.22
N LEU A 14 -2.78 -8.35 1.81
CA LEU A 14 -2.73 -7.14 2.62
C LEU A 14 -4.14 -6.59 2.93
N GLY A 15 -5.02 -7.43 3.41
CA GLY A 15 -6.40 -7.06 3.72
C GLY A 15 -6.91 -7.59 5.06
N THR A 16 -6.01 -8.03 5.93
CA THR A 16 -6.34 -8.72 7.19
C THR A 16 -7.25 -7.91 8.11
N TYR A 17 -7.12 -6.60 8.10
CA TYR A 17 -7.84 -5.69 9.00
C TYR A 17 -8.97 -4.91 8.32
N GLY A 18 -9.45 -5.38 7.17
CA GLY A 18 -10.50 -4.69 6.41
C GLY A 18 -10.01 -3.43 5.69
N ASP A 19 -8.73 -3.37 5.34
CA ASP A 19 -8.09 -2.18 4.77
C ASP A 19 -8.55 -1.85 3.34
N ASP A 20 -9.25 -2.75 2.67
CA ASP A 20 -9.95 -2.46 1.41
C ASP A 20 -11.03 -1.38 1.60
N GLY A 21 -11.48 -1.15 2.82
CA GLY A 21 -12.31 -0.03 3.19
C GLY A 21 -11.73 1.33 2.79
N ASN A 22 -10.40 1.48 2.79
CA ASN A 22 -9.76 2.72 2.34
C ASN A 22 -10.06 3.02 0.87
N ALA A 23 -9.97 2.02 0.01
CA ALA A 23 -10.34 2.17 -1.41
C ALA A 23 -11.84 2.45 -1.58
N LEU A 24 -12.68 1.78 -0.80
CA LEU A 24 -14.14 2.00 -0.82
C LEU A 24 -14.50 3.44 -0.45
N VAL A 25 -13.91 3.98 0.60
CA VAL A 25 -14.13 5.37 1.04
C VAL A 25 -13.70 6.35 -0.05
N LEU A 26 -12.53 6.16 -0.63
CA LEU A 26 -12.03 7.02 -1.71
C LEU A 26 -12.96 7.00 -2.90
N ARG A 27 -13.42 5.82 -3.32
CA ARG A 27 -14.38 5.67 -4.41
C ARG A 27 -15.68 6.42 -4.12
N GLU A 28 -16.27 6.23 -2.94
CA GLU A 28 -17.53 6.87 -2.58
C GLU A 28 -17.39 8.39 -2.47
N ARG A 29 -16.28 8.88 -1.94
CA ARG A 29 -16.01 10.32 -1.89
C ARG A 29 -15.85 10.93 -3.29
N ALA A 30 -15.22 10.22 -4.21
CA ALA A 30 -15.11 10.64 -5.62
C ALA A 30 -16.49 10.71 -6.28
N ARG A 31 -17.30 9.65 -6.13
CA ARG A 31 -18.65 9.57 -6.70
C ARG A 31 -19.57 10.68 -6.20
N ARG A 32 -19.49 11.02 -4.91
CA ARG A 32 -20.25 12.14 -4.34
C ARG A 32 -19.85 13.50 -4.92
N ARG A 33 -18.71 13.58 -5.58
CA ARG A 33 -18.22 14.78 -6.30
C ARG A 33 -18.47 14.71 -7.81
N GLY A 34 -19.26 13.74 -8.26
CA GLY A 34 -19.56 13.56 -9.69
C GLY A 34 -18.44 12.93 -10.50
N ILE A 35 -17.48 12.27 -9.84
CA ILE A 35 -16.41 11.55 -10.52
C ILE A 35 -16.79 10.07 -10.61
N ASP A 36 -16.75 9.51 -11.83
CA ASP A 36 -16.96 8.08 -12.03
C ASP A 36 -15.73 7.29 -11.56
N ALA A 37 -15.81 6.72 -10.36
CA ALA A 37 -14.70 6.02 -9.72
C ALA A 37 -14.94 4.51 -9.64
N SER A 38 -13.92 3.74 -10.00
CA SER A 38 -13.91 2.28 -9.91
C SER A 38 -12.70 1.77 -9.14
N ILE A 39 -12.84 0.57 -8.55
CA ILE A 39 -11.76 -0.14 -7.87
C ILE A 39 -11.38 -1.34 -8.70
N GLU A 40 -10.09 -1.45 -9.02
CA GLU A 40 -9.49 -2.61 -9.67
C GLU A 40 -8.68 -3.39 -8.63
N ARG A 41 -9.08 -4.64 -8.41
CA ARG A 41 -8.41 -5.54 -7.44
C ARG A 41 -7.19 -6.16 -8.11
N ILE A 42 -6.02 -5.93 -7.55
CA ILE A 42 -4.75 -6.48 -8.03
C ILE A 42 -4.36 -7.59 -7.07
N MET A 43 -4.61 -8.82 -7.47
CA MET A 43 -4.39 -9.99 -6.63
C MET A 43 -2.93 -10.44 -6.66
N LEU A 44 -2.54 -11.36 -5.78
CA LEU A 44 -1.15 -11.80 -5.64
C LEU A 44 -0.56 -12.33 -6.96
N HIS A 45 -1.38 -12.99 -7.79
CA HIS A 45 -0.94 -13.56 -9.07
C HIS A 45 -0.97 -12.58 -10.23
N ASP A 46 -1.51 -11.38 -10.02
CA ASP A 46 -1.58 -10.36 -11.05
C ASP A 46 -0.31 -9.51 -11.08
N ASP A 47 0.05 -9.03 -12.25
CA ASP A 47 1.01 -7.94 -12.35
C ASP A 47 0.32 -6.61 -11.98
N VAL A 48 1.06 -5.72 -11.33
CA VAL A 48 0.52 -4.41 -10.97
C VAL A 48 0.50 -3.51 -12.20
N PRO A 49 -0.69 -3.09 -12.70
CA PRO A 49 -0.75 -2.13 -13.79
C PRO A 49 -0.22 -0.77 -13.34
N PRO A 50 0.65 -0.11 -14.13
CA PRO A 50 1.20 1.20 -13.76
C PRO A 50 0.26 2.37 -14.06
N SER A 51 -0.93 2.11 -14.59
CA SER A 51 -1.81 3.11 -15.21
C SER A 51 -3.02 3.52 -14.38
N HIS A 52 -3.21 2.99 -13.16
CA HIS A 52 -4.28 3.45 -12.28
C HIS A 52 -3.99 4.86 -11.76
N ASP A 53 -5.04 5.60 -11.46
CA ASP A 53 -4.90 7.00 -11.02
C ASP A 53 -4.36 7.11 -9.60
N LEU A 54 -4.64 6.12 -8.76
CA LEU A 54 -4.06 6.00 -7.43
C LEU A 54 -4.09 4.54 -6.96
N TYR A 55 -3.32 4.24 -5.91
CA TYR A 55 -3.20 2.89 -5.37
C TYR A 55 -3.37 2.91 -3.85
N THR A 56 -3.93 1.83 -3.31
CA THR A 56 -4.02 1.61 -1.87
C THR A 56 -3.41 0.26 -1.49
N LEU A 57 -2.69 0.23 -0.37
CA LEU A 57 -2.14 -0.97 0.25
C LEU A 57 -2.56 -1.02 1.72
N GLY A 58 -3.06 -2.15 2.14
CA GLY A 58 -3.45 -2.39 3.53
C GLY A 58 -2.40 -3.10 4.37
N GLY A 59 -2.79 -3.52 5.55
CA GLY A 59 -1.95 -4.23 6.52
C GLY A 59 -2.03 -5.74 6.43
N GLY A 60 -1.12 -6.40 7.11
CA GLY A 60 -1.06 -7.85 7.18
C GLY A 60 0.00 -8.33 8.17
N GLU A 61 -0.02 -9.62 8.46
CA GLU A 61 0.94 -10.29 9.32
C GLU A 61 2.29 -10.51 8.60
N ASP A 62 3.29 -10.98 9.34
CA ASP A 62 4.66 -11.16 8.84
C ASP A 62 4.74 -11.99 7.55
N SER A 63 4.03 -13.12 7.50
CA SER A 63 4.00 -13.96 6.29
C SER A 63 3.39 -13.23 5.08
N ALA A 64 2.34 -12.44 5.31
CA ALA A 64 1.73 -11.61 4.29
C ALA A 64 2.68 -10.52 3.80
N GLN A 65 3.43 -9.90 4.71
CA GLN A 65 4.45 -8.91 4.36
C GLN A 65 5.55 -9.51 3.46
N LEU A 66 6.03 -10.72 3.78
CA LEU A 66 7.02 -11.41 2.96
C LEU A 66 6.52 -11.66 1.54
N LEU A 67 5.30 -12.17 1.41
CA LEU A 67 4.67 -12.40 0.10
C LEU A 67 4.50 -11.10 -0.68
N ALA A 68 4.01 -10.05 -0.01
CA ALA A 68 3.80 -8.74 -0.64
C ALA A 68 5.11 -8.12 -1.12
N ALA A 69 6.15 -8.14 -0.30
CA ALA A 69 7.46 -7.58 -0.66
C ALA A 69 8.06 -8.32 -1.87
N ALA A 70 8.02 -9.65 -1.85
CA ALA A 70 8.52 -10.47 -2.96
C ALA A 70 7.76 -10.19 -4.26
N ARG A 71 6.43 -10.16 -4.19
CA ARG A 71 5.59 -9.96 -5.37
C ARG A 71 5.72 -8.55 -5.95
N LEU A 72 5.70 -7.51 -5.11
CA LEU A 72 5.84 -6.12 -5.54
C LEU A 72 7.22 -5.82 -6.09
N SER A 73 8.25 -6.47 -5.57
CA SER A 73 9.62 -6.36 -6.13
C SER A 73 9.75 -7.04 -7.49
N ALA A 74 9.02 -8.12 -7.72
CA ALA A 74 9.02 -8.85 -8.98
C ALA A 74 8.14 -8.21 -10.07
N SER A 75 7.16 -7.38 -9.67
CA SER A 75 6.24 -6.71 -10.59
C SER A 75 6.41 -5.19 -10.47
N PRO A 76 7.17 -4.54 -11.38
CA PRO A 76 7.59 -3.15 -11.21
C PRO A 76 6.51 -2.10 -11.51
N GLY A 77 5.24 -2.50 -11.69
CA GLY A 77 4.15 -1.59 -12.04
C GLY A 77 3.89 -0.51 -10.99
N LEU A 78 3.98 -0.85 -9.69
CA LEU A 78 3.80 0.12 -8.63
C LEU A 78 4.94 1.16 -8.60
N GLN A 79 6.18 0.71 -8.80
CA GLN A 79 7.35 1.58 -8.90
C GLN A 79 7.23 2.52 -10.12
N ALA A 80 6.77 2.01 -11.24
CA ALA A 80 6.53 2.82 -12.44
C ALA A 80 5.43 3.86 -12.22
N ALA A 81 4.35 3.49 -11.55
CA ALA A 81 3.27 4.41 -11.18
C ALA A 81 3.77 5.53 -10.24
N ALA A 82 4.58 5.18 -9.25
CA ALA A 82 5.21 6.14 -8.34
C ALA A 82 6.12 7.12 -9.09
N ALA A 83 6.94 6.62 -10.00
CA ALA A 83 7.82 7.44 -10.84
C ALA A 83 7.03 8.40 -11.74
N ASP A 84 5.84 8.02 -12.15
CA ASP A 84 4.89 8.85 -12.92
C ASP A 84 4.10 9.84 -12.05
N GLY A 85 4.38 9.89 -10.75
CA GLY A 85 3.73 10.81 -9.81
C GLY A 85 2.34 10.39 -9.36
N ARG A 86 1.95 9.14 -9.53
CA ARG A 86 0.65 8.64 -9.12
C ARG A 86 0.62 8.42 -7.60
N PRO A 87 -0.43 8.89 -6.90
CA PRO A 87 -0.52 8.73 -5.45
C PRO A 87 -0.60 7.28 -5.01
N ILE A 88 0.10 6.96 -3.93
CA ILE A 88 0.04 5.66 -3.27
C ILE A 88 -0.30 5.89 -1.80
N PHE A 89 -1.42 5.32 -1.35
CA PHE A 89 -1.84 5.37 0.04
C PHE A 89 -1.61 4.01 0.68
N ALA A 90 -0.59 3.92 1.53
CA ALA A 90 -0.17 2.70 2.17
C ALA A 90 -0.26 2.82 3.69
N VAL A 91 -0.85 1.83 4.34
CA VAL A 91 -1.03 1.82 5.79
C VAL A 91 -0.44 0.56 6.41
N CYS A 92 0.06 0.67 7.66
CA CYS A 92 0.56 -0.45 8.46
C CYS A 92 1.64 -1.25 7.69
N ALA A 93 1.43 -2.55 7.51
CA ALA A 93 2.35 -3.41 6.76
C ALA A 93 2.56 -2.95 5.31
N GLY A 94 1.53 -2.37 4.69
CA GLY A 94 1.65 -1.79 3.35
C GLY A 94 2.69 -0.68 3.27
N LEU A 95 2.72 0.20 4.27
CA LEU A 95 3.76 1.23 4.38
C LEU A 95 5.15 0.61 4.60
N GLN A 96 5.24 -0.38 5.49
CA GLN A 96 6.50 -1.02 5.86
C GLN A 96 7.17 -1.72 4.68
N VAL A 97 6.41 -2.46 3.86
CA VAL A 97 6.96 -3.16 2.69
C VAL A 97 7.44 -2.23 1.59
N LEU A 98 6.97 -0.98 1.56
CA LEU A 98 7.42 0.01 0.59
C LEU A 98 8.77 0.66 0.94
N GLY A 99 9.23 0.53 2.16
CA GLY A 99 10.53 1.02 2.61
C GLY A 99 11.70 0.17 2.13
N HIS A 100 12.90 0.46 2.65
CA HIS A 100 14.11 -0.29 2.31
C HIS A 100 14.14 -1.64 3.00
N THR A 101 13.86 -1.68 4.31
CA THR A 101 13.84 -2.90 5.11
C THR A 101 12.71 -2.86 6.13
N PHE A 102 12.27 -4.05 6.51
CA PHE A 102 11.33 -4.26 7.61
C PHE A 102 11.68 -5.57 8.34
N ARG A 103 11.01 -5.85 9.45
CA ARG A 103 11.23 -7.08 10.22
C ARG A 103 10.05 -8.02 10.05
N ALA A 104 10.36 -9.28 9.76
CA ALA A 104 9.37 -10.36 9.70
C ALA A 104 9.99 -11.63 10.27
N HIS A 105 9.28 -12.30 11.16
CA HIS A 105 9.74 -13.52 11.86
C HIS A 105 11.11 -13.34 12.51
N GLY A 106 11.39 -12.15 13.07
CA GLY A 106 12.66 -11.84 13.74
C GLY A 106 13.83 -11.55 12.81
N ASN A 107 13.63 -11.56 11.50
CA ASN A 107 14.67 -11.28 10.52
C ASN A 107 14.46 -9.93 9.82
N GLU A 108 15.56 -9.31 9.41
CA GLU A 108 15.51 -8.16 8.51
C GLU A 108 15.23 -8.63 7.09
N VAL A 109 14.27 -7.99 6.43
CA VAL A 109 13.82 -8.33 5.09
C VAL A 109 13.87 -7.10 4.20
N GLU A 110 14.35 -7.26 2.97
CA GLU A 110 14.30 -6.19 1.98
C GLU A 110 12.87 -5.87 1.57
N GLY A 111 12.54 -4.59 1.60
CA GLY A 111 11.30 -4.04 1.04
C GLY A 111 11.43 -3.67 -0.42
N VAL A 112 10.42 -2.98 -0.92
CA VAL A 112 10.36 -2.54 -2.33
C VAL A 112 11.31 -1.37 -2.62
N GLY A 113 11.63 -0.58 -1.59
CA GLY A 113 12.55 0.56 -1.70
C GLY A 113 11.96 1.81 -2.35
N LEU A 114 10.63 1.95 -2.37
CA LEU A 114 9.96 3.15 -2.87
C LEU A 114 10.07 4.35 -1.92
N LEU A 115 10.13 4.07 -0.64
CA LEU A 115 10.24 5.09 0.42
C LEU A 115 11.62 5.00 1.08
N ASP A 116 12.21 6.14 1.35
CA ASP A 116 13.48 6.24 2.08
C ASP A 116 13.24 6.10 3.59
N VAL A 117 12.74 4.94 3.98
CA VAL A 117 12.45 4.59 5.37
C VAL A 117 12.83 3.14 5.64
N THR A 118 13.14 2.84 6.90
CA THR A 118 13.30 1.49 7.42
C THR A 118 12.36 1.29 8.59
N THR A 119 11.89 0.06 8.78
CA THR A 119 11.05 -0.30 9.91
C THR A 119 11.79 -1.27 10.82
N ALA A 120 11.88 -0.93 12.08
CA ALA A 120 12.49 -1.78 13.12
C ALA A 120 11.65 -1.74 14.39
N PRO A 121 11.61 -2.85 15.16
CA PRO A 121 10.91 -2.85 16.44
C PRO A 121 11.61 -1.93 17.44
N LEU A 122 10.83 -1.29 18.28
CA LEU A 122 11.32 -0.53 19.43
C LEU A 122 11.51 -1.47 20.61
N THR A 123 12.33 -1.02 21.60
CA THR A 123 12.57 -1.76 22.84
C THR A 123 11.30 -1.86 23.70
N ARG A 124 10.37 -0.92 23.53
CA ARG A 124 9.05 -0.94 24.15
C ARG A 124 8.02 -0.31 23.20
N ARG A 125 6.77 -0.69 23.41
CA ARG A 125 5.65 -0.21 22.58
C ARG A 125 5.48 1.32 22.72
N ALA A 126 5.43 2.01 21.61
CA ALA A 126 5.12 3.43 21.53
C ALA A 126 3.62 3.61 21.25
N THR A 127 2.88 4.11 22.24
CA THR A 127 1.46 4.42 22.13
C THR A 127 1.19 5.78 22.76
N GLY A 128 0.31 6.55 22.18
CA GLY A 128 -0.02 7.88 22.68
C GLY A 128 -0.49 8.82 21.59
N GLU A 129 -0.64 10.07 21.95
CA GLU A 129 -0.97 11.13 21.02
C GLU A 129 0.30 11.65 20.32
N LEU A 130 0.19 11.94 19.05
CA LEU A 130 1.27 12.52 18.25
C LEU A 130 0.72 13.68 17.44
N ALA A 131 1.32 14.83 17.59
CA ALA A 131 1.09 15.96 16.71
C ALA A 131 2.11 15.94 15.57
N SER A 132 1.64 16.00 14.34
CA SER A 132 2.50 16.03 13.15
C SER A 132 2.06 17.11 12.19
N GLU A 133 3.00 17.63 11.43
CA GLU A 133 2.74 18.60 10.37
C GLU A 133 3.04 17.96 9.01
N PRO A 134 2.22 18.22 7.97
CA PRO A 134 2.51 17.76 6.62
C PRO A 134 3.80 18.41 6.09
N THR A 135 4.58 17.67 5.34
CA THR A 135 5.77 18.17 4.65
C THR A 135 5.46 18.62 3.25
#